data_f80c88811f48ace19458ecb4321b912e
#
_entry.id   f80c88811f48ace19458ecb4321b912e
#
_cell.length_a   1.000
_cell.length_b   1.000
_cell.length_c   1.000
_cell.angle_alpha   90.00
_cell.angle_beta   90.00
_cell.angle_gamma   90.00
#
_symmetry.space_group_name_H-M   'P 1'
#
loop_
_entity.id
_entity.type
_entity.pdbx_description
1 polymer ?
#
loop_
_entity_poly.entity_id
_entity_poly.type
_entity_poly.pdbx_seq_one_letter_code
_entity_poly.pdbx_strand_id
1 'polypeptide(L)'
;YIPSLFKSRIFPLIMVFIVLVGVLVNRLFSLQIINGESYVKDLSSSIQKDMSVAATRGRIFDKNGVLLAYNDLAYAVRISDSGKYEDNDTKNRLLNTSIDKTLTIIEEKGDSYSNDFPIVYSNGMYEYNIKDNELLRFLRDIYGKRSISELSDEQRNVSAGELFRQLCDRYGVAVAGDDYINDGGAMAATIKLLKEQGMNPVADGFSVEHALMIVNLRR
;
A
#
# COMPACT_ATOMS: atom_id res chain seq x y z
N TYR A 1 66.12 14.05 -12.99
CA TYR A 1 65.10 13.14 -13.56
C TYR A 1 63.75 13.82 -13.81
N ILE A 2 63.48 15.01 -13.27
CA ILE A 2 62.18 15.73 -13.39
C ILE A 2 61.99 16.43 -14.78
N PRO A 3 63.06 16.98 -15.44
CA PRO A 3 62.84 17.72 -16.70
C PRO A 3 62.49 16.85 -17.92
N SER A 4 62.72 15.55 -17.88
CA SER A 4 62.39 14.64 -19.00
C SER A 4 60.91 14.28 -19.03
N LEU A 5 60.21 14.34 -17.91
CA LEU A 5 58.78 14.10 -17.82
C LEU A 5 57.95 15.17 -18.55
N PHE A 6 58.38 16.44 -18.49
CA PHE A 6 57.69 17.55 -19.17
C PHE A 6 57.81 17.49 -20.69
N LYS A 7 58.80 16.77 -21.26
CA LYS A 7 58.97 16.55 -22.71
C LYS A 7 58.26 15.30 -23.21
N SER A 8 57.67 14.50 -22.32
CA SER A 8 56.94 13.29 -22.66
C SER A 8 55.57 13.65 -23.28
N ARG A 9 55.16 12.94 -24.33
CA ARG A 9 53.81 13.02 -24.91
C ARG A 9 52.70 12.62 -23.91
N ILE A 10 53.05 11.98 -22.82
CA ILE A 10 52.12 11.54 -21.76
C ILE A 10 51.81 12.69 -20.79
N PHE A 11 52.70 13.71 -20.68
CA PHE A 11 52.52 14.82 -19.74
C PHE A 11 51.19 15.59 -19.93
N PRO A 12 50.77 16.00 -21.16
CA PRO A 12 49.49 16.67 -21.34
C PRO A 12 48.30 15.78 -20.98
N LEU A 13 48.39 14.47 -21.20
CA LEU A 13 47.35 13.52 -20.84
C LEU A 13 47.19 13.40 -19.31
N ILE A 14 48.30 13.38 -18.58
CA ILE A 14 48.28 13.39 -17.10
C ILE A 14 47.67 14.70 -16.60
N MET A 15 48.01 15.84 -17.19
CA MET A 15 47.42 17.14 -16.80
C MET A 15 45.92 17.18 -17.02
N VAL A 16 45.43 16.70 -18.13
CA VAL A 16 44.00 16.60 -18.42
C VAL A 16 43.32 15.69 -17.37
N PHE A 17 43.92 14.56 -17.04
CA PHE A 17 43.40 13.64 -16.03
C PHE A 17 43.32 14.28 -14.64
N ILE A 18 44.37 15.00 -14.21
CA ILE A 18 44.38 15.73 -12.92
C ILE A 18 43.27 16.79 -12.89
N VAL A 19 43.09 17.55 -13.99
CA VAL A 19 42.00 18.54 -14.06
C VAL A 19 40.62 17.85 -13.95
N LEU A 20 40.38 16.74 -14.64
CA LEU A 20 39.14 15.99 -14.55
C LEU A 20 38.88 15.47 -13.14
N VAL A 21 39.89 14.90 -12.50
CA VAL A 21 39.79 14.45 -11.09
C VAL A 21 39.49 15.63 -10.17
N GLY A 22 40.14 16.79 -10.36
CA GLY A 22 39.87 18.01 -9.61
C GLY A 22 38.41 18.49 -9.75
N VAL A 23 37.85 18.44 -10.95
CA VAL A 23 36.45 18.77 -11.21
C VAL A 23 35.50 17.77 -10.49
N LEU A 24 35.81 16.47 -10.54
CA LEU A 24 35.01 15.45 -9.86
C LEU A 24 35.04 15.62 -8.34
N VAL A 25 36.21 15.84 -7.74
CA VAL A 25 36.38 16.10 -6.33
C VAL A 25 35.62 17.34 -5.89
N ASN A 26 35.72 18.41 -6.64
CA ASN A 26 34.99 19.65 -6.37
C ASN A 26 33.47 19.42 -6.45
N ARG A 27 33.01 18.66 -7.44
CA ARG A 27 31.58 18.32 -7.55
C ARG A 27 31.10 17.46 -6.40
N LEU A 28 31.91 16.47 -6.02
CA LEU A 28 31.60 15.60 -4.87
C LEU A 28 31.54 16.40 -3.57
N PHE A 29 32.49 17.29 -3.33
CA PHE A 29 32.52 18.20 -2.19
C PHE A 29 31.26 19.09 -2.14
N SER A 30 30.88 19.68 -3.27
CA SER A 30 29.69 20.51 -3.38
C SER A 30 28.40 19.69 -3.04
N LEU A 31 28.28 18.46 -3.54
CA LEU A 31 27.12 17.62 -3.30
C LEU A 31 27.05 17.10 -1.86
N GLN A 32 28.18 16.70 -1.28
CA GLN A 32 28.17 16.05 0.03
C GLN A 32 28.28 17.06 1.19
N ILE A 33 29.07 18.12 1.05
CA ILE A 33 29.35 19.06 2.14
C ILE A 33 28.49 20.32 2.03
N ILE A 34 28.43 20.95 0.86
CA ILE A 34 27.69 22.20 0.71
C ILE A 34 26.18 21.96 0.67
N ASN A 35 25.75 20.97 -0.10
CA ASN A 35 24.31 20.69 -0.29
C ASN A 35 23.82 19.47 0.50
N GLY A 36 24.71 18.76 1.21
CA GLY A 36 24.36 17.54 1.94
C GLY A 36 23.24 17.75 2.96
N GLU A 37 23.27 18.84 3.72
CA GLU A 37 22.25 19.18 4.68
C GLU A 37 20.88 19.47 4.05
N SER A 38 20.86 20.13 2.89
CA SER A 38 19.61 20.38 2.16
C SER A 38 18.97 19.07 1.63
N TYR A 39 19.79 18.16 1.12
CA TYR A 39 19.30 16.84 0.68
C TYR A 39 18.77 15.99 1.83
N VAL A 40 19.42 16.02 3.00
CA VAL A 40 18.92 15.33 4.20
C VAL A 40 17.62 15.98 4.69
N LYS A 41 17.52 17.31 4.64
CA LYS A 41 16.31 18.04 5.05
C LYS A 41 15.16 17.79 4.08
N ASP A 42 15.39 17.79 2.77
CA ASP A 42 14.39 17.45 1.76
C ASP A 42 13.92 15.99 1.89
N LEU A 43 14.84 15.07 2.19
CA LEU A 43 14.51 13.68 2.47
C LEU A 43 13.67 13.55 3.74
N SER A 44 14.05 14.23 4.82
CA SER A 44 13.30 14.19 6.10
C SER A 44 11.93 14.87 5.97
N SER A 45 11.79 15.96 5.24
CA SER A 45 10.50 16.61 4.99
C SER A 45 9.60 15.77 4.07
N SER A 46 10.16 14.95 3.18
CA SER A 46 9.39 14.00 2.38
C SER A 46 8.87 12.82 3.19
N ILE A 47 9.47 12.52 4.35
CA ILE A 47 9.09 11.42 5.25
C ILE A 47 8.15 11.92 6.35
N GLN A 48 8.26 13.17 6.77
CA GLN A 48 7.39 13.79 7.76
C GLN A 48 6.09 14.22 7.11
N LYS A 49 5.02 13.50 7.40
CA LYS A 49 3.66 13.89 7.05
C LYS A 49 3.03 14.55 8.27
N ASP A 50 2.85 15.86 8.24
CA ASP A 50 2.14 16.56 9.29
C ASP A 50 0.69 16.11 9.30
N MET A 51 0.27 15.47 10.38
CA MET A 51 -1.09 15.00 10.56
C MET A 51 -1.78 15.93 11.54
N SER A 52 -2.71 16.75 11.05
CA SER A 52 -3.57 17.55 11.90
C SER A 52 -4.58 16.66 12.61
N VAL A 53 -4.45 16.55 13.92
CA VAL A 53 -5.41 15.85 14.76
C VAL A 53 -6.37 16.90 15.33
N ALA A 54 -7.66 16.78 14.98
CA ALA A 54 -8.67 17.66 15.55
C ALA A 54 -8.79 17.44 17.06
N ALA A 55 -8.80 18.52 17.82
CA ALA A 55 -9.04 18.47 19.26
C ALA A 55 -10.47 17.99 19.56
N THR A 56 -10.66 17.41 20.74
CA THR A 56 -12.00 17.03 21.22
C THR A 56 -12.85 18.28 21.42
N ARG A 57 -14.13 18.19 21.06
CA ARG A 57 -15.08 19.28 21.34
C ARG A 57 -15.27 19.48 22.85
N GLY A 58 -15.58 20.68 23.29
CA GLY A 58 -15.88 20.98 24.69
C GLY A 58 -17.21 20.38 25.15
N ARG A 59 -17.36 20.22 26.46
CA ARG A 59 -18.63 19.84 27.06
C ARG A 59 -19.55 21.07 27.17
N ILE A 60 -20.85 20.89 27.06
CA ILE A 60 -21.85 21.93 27.19
C ILE A 60 -22.61 21.70 28.49
N PHE A 61 -22.69 22.72 29.32
CA PHE A 61 -23.41 22.70 30.60
C PHE A 61 -24.54 23.73 30.59
N ASP A 62 -25.58 23.47 31.35
CA ASP A 62 -26.60 24.50 31.64
C ASP A 62 -26.10 25.52 32.68
N LYS A 63 -26.94 26.53 32.98
CA LYS A 63 -26.64 27.57 34.00
C LYS A 63 -26.45 27.01 35.43
N ASN A 64 -26.92 25.78 35.67
CA ASN A 64 -26.84 25.12 36.99
C ASN A 64 -25.69 24.10 37.03
N GLY A 65 -24.90 23.99 35.95
CA GLY A 65 -23.79 23.04 35.84
C GLY A 65 -24.19 21.65 35.43
N VAL A 66 -25.44 21.44 34.98
CA VAL A 66 -25.89 20.13 34.47
C VAL A 66 -25.34 19.90 33.06
N LEU A 67 -24.73 18.76 32.86
CA LEU A 67 -24.15 18.35 31.56
C LEU A 67 -25.25 18.15 30.54
N LEU A 68 -25.28 18.98 29.48
CA LEU A 68 -26.27 18.90 28.39
C LEU A 68 -25.74 18.13 27.18
N ALA A 69 -24.43 18.25 26.90
CA ALA A 69 -23.79 17.52 25.81
C ALA A 69 -22.32 17.24 26.15
N TYR A 70 -21.87 16.06 25.79
CA TYR A 70 -20.48 15.62 25.93
C TYR A 70 -20.04 14.80 24.71
N ASN A 71 -18.74 14.61 24.59
CA ASN A 71 -18.21 13.75 23.54
C ASN A 71 -18.08 12.33 24.09
N ASP A 72 -18.62 11.40 23.31
CA ASP A 72 -18.27 10.00 23.48
C ASP A 72 -16.96 9.71 22.73
N LEU A 73 -16.05 9.00 23.38
CA LEU A 73 -14.74 8.74 22.80
C LEU A 73 -14.88 7.59 21.83
N ALA A 74 -14.82 7.89 20.53
CA ALA A 74 -14.70 6.87 19.49
C ALA A 74 -13.23 6.79 19.03
N TYR A 75 -12.71 5.59 18.98
CA TYR A 75 -11.39 5.33 18.45
C TYR A 75 -11.49 4.89 16.99
N ALA A 76 -10.61 5.38 16.14
CA ALA A 76 -10.48 4.94 14.77
C ALA A 76 -9.04 4.51 14.50
N VAL A 77 -8.88 3.36 13.90
CA VAL A 77 -7.57 2.88 13.42
C VAL A 77 -7.39 3.34 11.98
N ARG A 78 -6.31 4.06 11.71
CA ARG A 78 -5.94 4.49 10.37
C ARG A 78 -4.69 3.76 9.93
N ILE A 79 -4.77 3.08 8.80
CA ILE A 79 -3.63 2.46 8.15
C ILE A 79 -3.12 3.43 7.08
N SER A 80 -1.83 3.73 7.10
CA SER A 80 -1.19 4.60 6.11
C SER A 80 -0.06 3.87 5.42
N ASP A 81 -0.05 3.92 4.09
CA ASP A 81 1.06 3.41 3.28
C ASP A 81 2.29 4.33 3.45
N SER A 82 3.43 3.78 3.84
CA SER A 82 4.69 4.51 3.98
C SER A 82 5.32 4.89 2.63
N GLY A 83 4.89 4.24 1.54
CA GLY A 83 5.37 4.46 0.18
C GLY A 83 6.80 4.00 -0.11
N LYS A 84 7.47 3.32 0.82
CA LYS A 84 8.86 2.84 0.69
C LYS A 84 8.93 1.34 0.81
N TYR A 85 8.97 0.66 -0.33
CA TYR A 85 9.09 -0.80 -0.43
C TYR A 85 10.10 -1.14 -1.52
N GLU A 86 10.78 -2.27 -1.37
CA GLU A 86 11.74 -2.77 -2.35
C GLU A 86 11.01 -3.23 -3.63
N ASP A 87 9.86 -3.88 -3.46
CA ASP A 87 9.02 -4.38 -4.54
C ASP A 87 7.53 -4.42 -4.14
N ASN A 88 6.68 -4.72 -5.10
CA ASN A 88 5.23 -4.82 -4.89
C ASN A 88 4.86 -6.01 -3.99
N ASP A 89 5.57 -7.11 -4.04
CA ASP A 89 5.28 -8.31 -3.25
C ASP A 89 5.57 -8.04 -1.77
N THR A 90 6.69 -7.39 -1.46
CA THR A 90 7.01 -6.93 -0.11
C THR A 90 5.98 -5.93 0.40
N LYS A 91 5.56 -4.97 -0.45
CA LYS A 91 4.48 -4.04 -0.11
C LYS A 91 3.19 -4.78 0.22
N ASN A 92 2.77 -5.68 -0.65
CA ASN A 92 1.55 -6.46 -0.49
C ASN A 92 1.58 -7.26 0.82
N ARG A 93 2.65 -8.01 1.04
CA ARG A 93 2.82 -8.81 2.24
C ARG A 93 2.78 -7.97 3.53
N LEU A 94 3.50 -6.87 3.58
CA LEU A 94 3.57 -6.03 4.78
C LEU A 94 2.23 -5.37 5.09
N LEU A 95 1.56 -4.80 4.09
CA LEU A 95 0.26 -4.15 4.29
C LEU A 95 -0.83 -5.17 4.66
N ASN A 96 -0.91 -6.28 3.93
CA ASN A 96 -1.91 -7.31 4.21
C ASN A 96 -1.74 -7.89 5.61
N THR A 97 -0.51 -8.22 6.02
CA THR A 97 -0.21 -8.74 7.35
C THR A 97 -0.51 -7.70 8.44
N SER A 98 -0.25 -6.42 8.19
CA SER A 98 -0.55 -5.36 9.16
C SER A 98 -2.05 -5.17 9.35
N ILE A 99 -2.82 -5.22 8.27
CA ILE A 99 -4.29 -5.16 8.32
C ILE A 99 -4.83 -6.36 9.07
N ASP A 100 -4.44 -7.57 8.69
CA ASP A 100 -4.87 -8.81 9.31
C ASP A 100 -4.61 -8.84 10.82
N LYS A 101 -3.41 -8.52 11.25
CA LYS A 101 -3.07 -8.40 12.68
C LYS A 101 -3.92 -7.36 13.40
N THR A 102 -4.24 -6.25 12.75
CA THR A 102 -5.10 -5.22 13.33
C THR A 102 -6.51 -5.74 13.53
N LEU A 103 -7.08 -6.43 12.54
CA LEU A 103 -8.40 -7.05 12.63
C LEU A 103 -8.43 -8.11 13.74
N THR A 104 -7.44 -8.99 13.79
CA THR A 104 -7.30 -10.00 14.84
C THR A 104 -7.28 -9.37 16.25
N ILE A 105 -6.53 -8.28 16.44
CA ILE A 105 -6.47 -7.59 17.75
C ILE A 105 -7.83 -6.99 18.11
N ILE A 106 -8.59 -6.43 17.14
CA ILE A 106 -9.92 -5.88 17.37
C ILE A 106 -10.87 -7.01 17.84
N GLU A 107 -10.85 -8.14 17.15
CA GLU A 107 -11.66 -9.31 17.47
C GLU A 107 -11.31 -9.91 18.84
N GLU A 108 -10.00 -10.06 19.16
CA GLU A 108 -9.53 -10.55 20.46
C GLU A 108 -9.97 -9.64 21.63
N LYS A 109 -10.15 -8.34 21.37
CA LYS A 109 -10.65 -7.38 22.37
C LYS A 109 -12.17 -7.39 22.50
N GLY A 110 -12.87 -8.14 21.67
CA GLY A 110 -14.33 -8.19 21.64
C GLY A 110 -14.98 -6.98 20.98
N ASP A 111 -14.20 -6.19 20.26
CA ASP A 111 -14.71 -5.09 19.45
C ASP A 111 -15.13 -5.59 18.07
N SER A 112 -15.87 -4.75 17.34
CA SER A 112 -16.33 -5.06 15.99
C SER A 112 -15.92 -3.97 15.01
N TYR A 113 -15.76 -4.34 13.76
CA TYR A 113 -15.53 -3.41 12.65
C TYR A 113 -16.64 -3.54 11.61
N SER A 114 -16.93 -2.45 10.92
CA SER A 114 -17.88 -2.44 9.81
C SER A 114 -17.14 -2.61 8.49
N ASN A 115 -17.62 -3.51 7.66
CA ASN A 115 -17.13 -3.67 6.29
C ASN A 115 -18.22 -3.24 5.31
N ASP A 116 -17.98 -2.11 4.62
CA ASP A 116 -18.88 -1.55 3.60
C ASP A 116 -18.50 -2.01 2.17
N PHE A 117 -17.69 -3.07 2.08
CA PHE A 117 -17.29 -3.62 0.79
C PHE A 117 -18.50 -4.20 0.05
N PRO A 118 -18.70 -3.83 -1.23
CA PRO A 118 -19.86 -4.29 -2.00
C PRO A 118 -19.89 -5.77 -2.35
N ILE A 119 -18.87 -6.53 -2.01
CA ILE A 119 -18.83 -7.98 -2.16
C ILE A 119 -18.92 -8.61 -0.78
N VAL A 120 -19.84 -9.53 -0.62
CA VAL A 120 -20.04 -10.32 0.60
C VAL A 120 -19.92 -11.81 0.30
N TYR A 121 -19.51 -12.59 1.30
CA TYR A 121 -19.47 -14.05 1.20
C TYR A 121 -20.65 -14.63 1.98
N SER A 122 -21.54 -15.32 1.28
CA SER A 122 -22.73 -15.91 1.85
C SER A 122 -23.00 -17.27 1.22
N ASN A 123 -23.35 -18.26 2.04
CA ASN A 123 -23.70 -19.62 1.58
C ASN A 123 -22.65 -20.28 0.67
N GLY A 124 -21.36 -20.00 0.89
CA GLY A 124 -20.30 -20.58 0.08
C GLY A 124 -20.05 -19.84 -1.26
N MET A 125 -20.66 -18.69 -1.47
CA MET A 125 -20.53 -17.92 -2.71
C MET A 125 -20.27 -16.43 -2.44
N TYR A 126 -19.55 -15.79 -3.35
CA TYR A 126 -19.37 -14.34 -3.34
C TYR A 126 -20.51 -13.67 -4.10
N GLU A 127 -21.14 -12.70 -3.49
CA GLU A 127 -22.29 -11.98 -4.04
C GLU A 127 -22.12 -10.48 -3.88
N TYR A 128 -22.72 -9.71 -4.80
CA TYR A 128 -22.84 -8.26 -4.62
C TYR A 128 -23.99 -7.93 -3.67
N ASN A 129 -23.74 -7.10 -2.66
CA ASN A 129 -24.79 -6.55 -1.77
C ASN A 129 -25.38 -5.25 -2.31
N ILE A 130 -24.93 -4.76 -3.46
CA ILE A 130 -25.40 -3.58 -4.19
C ILE A 130 -25.90 -4.00 -5.57
N LYS A 131 -26.75 -3.18 -6.18
CA LYS A 131 -27.39 -3.49 -7.49
C LYS A 131 -27.43 -2.27 -8.40
N ASP A 132 -27.75 -2.51 -9.65
CA ASP A 132 -28.05 -1.50 -10.67
C ASP A 132 -26.95 -0.42 -10.80
N ASN A 133 -27.34 0.83 -10.68
CA ASN A 133 -26.41 1.96 -10.84
C ASN A 133 -25.32 2.04 -9.76
N GLU A 134 -25.55 1.53 -8.58
CA GLU A 134 -24.52 1.50 -7.54
C GLU A 134 -23.43 0.48 -7.89
N LEU A 135 -23.81 -0.69 -8.38
CA LEU A 135 -22.89 -1.68 -8.88
C LEU A 135 -22.05 -1.15 -10.05
N LEU A 136 -22.69 -0.49 -11.01
CA LEU A 136 -21.99 0.08 -12.16
C LEU A 136 -21.01 1.20 -11.74
N ARG A 137 -21.34 2.00 -10.74
CA ARG A 137 -20.43 3.01 -10.18
C ARG A 137 -19.26 2.35 -9.48
N PHE A 138 -19.51 1.33 -8.68
CA PHE A 138 -18.47 0.56 -8.02
C PHE A 138 -17.51 -0.07 -9.03
N LEU A 139 -18.03 -0.73 -10.07
CA LEU A 139 -17.22 -1.32 -11.14
C LEU A 139 -16.40 -0.27 -11.89
N ARG A 140 -17.02 0.89 -12.22
CA ARG A 140 -16.30 2.02 -12.82
C ARG A 140 -15.09 2.43 -11.98
N ASP A 141 -15.26 2.55 -10.68
CA ASP A 141 -14.20 3.00 -9.78
C ASP A 141 -13.11 1.94 -9.63
N ILE A 142 -13.47 0.66 -9.56
CA ILE A 142 -12.51 -0.47 -9.53
C ILE A 142 -11.65 -0.54 -10.81
N TYR A 143 -12.27 -0.32 -11.97
CA TYR A 143 -11.56 -0.34 -13.26
C TYR A 143 -10.94 1.01 -13.63
N GLY A 144 -11.04 2.03 -12.77
CA GLY A 144 -10.44 3.35 -12.97
C GLY A 144 -11.00 4.10 -14.18
N LYS A 145 -12.28 3.88 -14.52
CA LYS A 145 -12.95 4.53 -15.65
C LYS A 145 -13.55 5.88 -15.23
N ARG A 146 -13.62 6.82 -16.15
CA ARG A 146 -14.21 8.15 -15.88
C ARG A 146 -15.73 8.12 -15.89
N SER A 147 -16.32 7.25 -16.73
CA SER A 147 -17.76 7.12 -16.90
C SER A 147 -18.18 5.66 -16.94
N ILE A 148 -19.42 5.38 -16.54
CA ILE A 148 -20.05 4.05 -16.65
C ILE A 148 -20.10 3.58 -18.11
N SER A 149 -20.23 4.52 -19.07
CA SER A 149 -20.24 4.19 -20.50
C SER A 149 -18.93 3.63 -21.05
N GLU A 150 -17.82 3.86 -20.34
CA GLU A 150 -16.49 3.34 -20.71
C GLU A 150 -16.25 1.89 -20.23
N LEU A 151 -17.15 1.33 -19.42
CA LEU A 151 -17.09 -0.07 -19.03
C LEU A 151 -17.42 -0.96 -20.21
N SER A 152 -16.58 -1.96 -20.47
CA SER A 152 -16.89 -3.02 -21.46
C SER A 152 -18.04 -3.91 -20.96
N ASP A 153 -18.67 -4.64 -21.87
CA ASP A 153 -19.74 -5.58 -21.51
C ASP A 153 -19.25 -6.67 -20.55
N GLU A 154 -18.01 -7.12 -20.68
CA GLU A 154 -17.37 -8.07 -19.78
C GLU A 154 -17.22 -7.46 -18.36
N GLN A 155 -16.76 -6.19 -18.28
CA GLN A 155 -16.61 -5.48 -17.00
C GLN A 155 -17.93 -5.20 -16.30
N ARG A 156 -19.02 -4.98 -17.08
CA ARG A 156 -20.37 -4.75 -16.53
C ARG A 156 -20.99 -6.01 -15.95
N ASN A 157 -20.68 -7.17 -16.54
CA ASN A 157 -21.28 -8.45 -16.20
C ASN A 157 -20.35 -9.35 -15.37
N VAL A 158 -19.25 -8.81 -14.85
CA VAL A 158 -18.31 -9.59 -14.02
C VAL A 158 -19.01 -10.09 -12.75
N SER A 159 -18.85 -11.35 -12.42
CA SER A 159 -19.38 -11.90 -11.17
C SER A 159 -18.61 -11.38 -9.95
N ALA A 160 -19.26 -11.37 -8.78
CA ALA A 160 -18.62 -10.94 -7.55
C ALA A 160 -17.37 -11.78 -7.21
N GLY A 161 -17.45 -13.09 -7.42
CA GLY A 161 -16.31 -14.00 -7.19
C GLY A 161 -15.15 -13.74 -8.14
N GLU A 162 -15.44 -13.52 -9.43
CA GLU A 162 -14.39 -13.21 -10.42
C GLU A 162 -13.74 -11.85 -10.14
N LEU A 163 -14.54 -10.83 -9.81
CA LEU A 163 -13.99 -9.53 -9.45
C LEU A 163 -13.14 -9.62 -8.16
N PHE A 164 -13.61 -10.36 -7.15
CA PHE A 164 -12.86 -10.54 -5.92
C PHE A 164 -11.55 -11.28 -6.17
N ARG A 165 -11.54 -12.31 -7.02
CA ARG A 165 -10.34 -13.01 -7.45
C ARG A 165 -9.33 -12.07 -8.11
N GLN A 166 -9.77 -11.22 -9.04
CA GLN A 166 -8.92 -10.22 -9.69
C GLN A 166 -8.32 -9.22 -8.70
N LEU A 167 -9.08 -8.82 -7.69
CA LEU A 167 -8.60 -7.92 -6.64
C LEU A 167 -7.63 -8.63 -5.69
N CYS A 168 -7.89 -9.87 -5.33
CA CYS A 168 -6.97 -10.69 -4.54
C CYS A 168 -5.63 -10.88 -5.25
N ASP A 169 -5.66 -11.18 -6.55
CA ASP A 169 -4.45 -11.26 -7.39
C ASP A 169 -3.70 -9.93 -7.43
N ARG A 170 -4.40 -8.82 -7.65
CA ARG A 170 -3.81 -7.47 -7.68
C ARG A 170 -3.11 -7.09 -6.38
N TYR A 171 -3.69 -7.44 -5.24
CA TYR A 171 -3.19 -7.06 -3.92
C TYR A 171 -2.39 -8.15 -3.21
N GLY A 172 -2.19 -9.29 -3.84
CA GLY A 172 -1.45 -10.40 -3.25
C GLY A 172 -2.14 -10.98 -2.01
N VAL A 173 -3.48 -11.17 -2.06
CA VAL A 173 -4.28 -11.71 -0.96
C VAL A 173 -4.61 -13.17 -1.24
N ALA A 174 -4.05 -14.08 -0.43
CA ALA A 174 -4.44 -15.49 -0.45
C ALA A 174 -5.57 -15.73 0.55
N VAL A 175 -6.58 -16.50 0.15
CA VAL A 175 -7.73 -16.84 0.99
C VAL A 175 -7.61 -18.29 1.46
N ALA A 176 -7.68 -18.51 2.77
CA ALA A 176 -7.51 -19.83 3.36
C ALA A 176 -8.61 -20.79 2.88
N GLY A 177 -8.23 -21.91 2.28
CA GLY A 177 -9.15 -22.95 1.84
C GLY A 177 -9.98 -22.62 0.58
N ASP A 178 -9.71 -21.52 -0.09
CA ASP A 178 -10.43 -21.11 -1.31
C ASP A 178 -9.56 -21.25 -2.55
N ASP A 179 -9.58 -22.44 -3.15
CA ASP A 179 -8.79 -22.72 -4.35
C ASP A 179 -9.25 -21.89 -5.57
N TYR A 180 -10.54 -21.53 -5.66
CA TYR A 180 -11.06 -20.71 -6.75
C TYR A 180 -10.46 -19.29 -6.74
N ILE A 181 -10.38 -18.66 -5.58
CA ILE A 181 -9.79 -17.33 -5.42
C ILE A 181 -8.27 -17.41 -5.65
N ASN A 182 -7.63 -18.44 -5.12
CA ASN A 182 -6.18 -18.58 -5.14
C ASN A 182 -5.62 -19.05 -6.51
N ASP A 183 -6.46 -19.53 -7.42
CA ASP A 183 -6.06 -19.98 -8.76
C ASP A 183 -6.04 -18.85 -9.80
N GLY A 184 -5.88 -17.61 -9.36
CA GLY A 184 -5.79 -16.41 -10.20
C GLY A 184 -4.35 -16.05 -10.57
N GLY A 185 -4.09 -15.79 -11.85
CA GLY A 185 -2.94 -15.10 -12.45
C GLY A 185 -1.58 -15.24 -11.74
N ALA A 186 -1.03 -14.11 -11.27
CA ALA A 186 0.26 -14.07 -10.60
C ALA A 186 0.24 -14.77 -9.23
N MET A 187 -0.90 -14.79 -8.55
CA MET A 187 -1.06 -15.49 -7.27
C MET A 187 -0.91 -17.00 -7.44
N ALA A 188 -1.51 -17.61 -8.49
CA ALA A 188 -1.37 -19.02 -8.76
C ALA A 188 0.10 -19.42 -8.97
N ALA A 189 0.87 -18.60 -9.69
CA ALA A 189 2.29 -18.83 -9.91
C ALA A 189 3.08 -18.78 -8.57
N THR A 190 2.79 -17.81 -7.72
CA THR A 190 3.42 -17.68 -6.39
C THR A 190 3.06 -18.86 -5.49
N ILE A 191 1.80 -19.26 -5.44
CA ILE A 191 1.33 -20.42 -4.66
C ILE A 191 2.02 -21.71 -5.15
N LYS A 192 2.15 -21.89 -6.47
CA LYS A 192 2.84 -23.05 -7.03
C LYS A 192 4.30 -23.10 -6.62
N LEU A 193 5.03 -21.98 -6.69
CA LEU A 193 6.43 -21.90 -6.26
C LEU A 193 6.60 -22.21 -4.75
N LEU A 194 5.69 -21.71 -3.92
CA LEU A 194 5.72 -21.95 -2.47
C LEU A 194 5.40 -23.41 -2.15
N LYS A 195 4.45 -24.04 -2.85
CA LYS A 195 4.17 -25.47 -2.73
C LYS A 195 5.37 -26.34 -3.15
N GLU A 196 6.10 -25.97 -4.20
CA GLU A 196 7.32 -26.64 -4.63
C GLU A 196 8.45 -26.53 -3.58
N GLN A 197 8.43 -25.49 -2.75
CA GLN A 197 9.35 -25.29 -1.60
C GLN A 197 8.88 -25.98 -0.32
N GLY A 198 7.81 -26.76 -0.36
CA GLY A 198 7.26 -27.47 0.81
C GLY A 198 6.40 -26.61 1.73
N MET A 199 6.08 -25.40 1.33
CA MET A 199 5.15 -24.50 2.04
C MET A 199 3.73 -24.69 1.50
N ASN A 200 2.72 -24.52 2.36
CA ASN A 200 1.31 -24.57 1.93
C ASN A 200 0.66 -23.20 2.14
N PRO A 201 0.86 -22.24 1.22
CA PRO A 201 0.36 -20.88 1.36
C PRO A 201 -1.18 -20.77 1.36
N VAL A 202 -1.87 -21.79 0.84
CA VAL A 202 -3.35 -21.84 0.84
C VAL A 202 -3.88 -22.19 2.24
N ALA A 203 -3.15 -22.98 3.02
CA ALA A 203 -3.50 -23.27 4.41
C ALA A 203 -3.22 -22.08 5.35
N ASP A 204 -2.24 -21.26 4.98
CA ASP A 204 -1.79 -20.08 5.75
C ASP A 204 -2.39 -18.76 5.21
N GLY A 205 -3.40 -18.83 4.33
CA GLY A 205 -4.12 -17.66 3.79
C GLY A 205 -4.96 -16.93 4.85
N PHE A 206 -5.42 -15.74 4.50
CA PHE A 206 -6.32 -14.97 5.36
C PHE A 206 -7.72 -15.62 5.40
N SER A 207 -8.46 -15.41 6.48
CA SER A 207 -9.88 -15.78 6.50
C SER A 207 -10.64 -15.02 5.41
N VAL A 208 -11.77 -15.55 4.95
CA VAL A 208 -12.57 -14.88 3.91
C VAL A 208 -12.97 -13.45 4.34
N GLU A 209 -13.34 -13.28 5.61
CA GLU A 209 -13.76 -12.01 6.17
C GLU A 209 -12.59 -11.00 6.21
N HIS A 210 -11.41 -11.43 6.66
CA HIS A 210 -10.21 -10.60 6.64
C HIS A 210 -9.78 -10.28 5.21
N ALA A 211 -9.83 -11.23 4.29
CA ALA A 211 -9.49 -11.00 2.89
C ALA A 211 -10.41 -9.95 2.23
N LEU A 212 -11.72 -10.02 2.47
CA LEU A 212 -12.68 -9.00 2.02
C LEU A 212 -12.36 -7.62 2.59
N MET A 213 -12.02 -7.52 3.88
CA MET A 213 -11.64 -6.26 4.50
C MET A 213 -10.29 -5.74 3.99
N ILE A 214 -9.29 -6.62 3.82
CA ILE A 214 -7.99 -6.24 3.24
C ILE A 214 -8.17 -5.64 1.86
N VAL A 215 -8.95 -6.30 0.99
CA VAL A 215 -9.23 -5.81 -0.35
C VAL A 215 -10.00 -4.48 -0.31
N ASN A 216 -10.98 -4.35 0.60
CA ASN A 216 -11.73 -3.10 0.77
C ASN A 216 -10.83 -1.92 1.17
N LEU A 217 -9.92 -2.12 2.11
CA LEU A 217 -9.03 -1.07 2.61
C LEU A 217 -7.91 -0.69 1.62
N ARG A 218 -7.65 -1.55 0.63
CA ARG A 218 -6.56 -1.38 -0.34
C ARG A 218 -7.00 -0.92 -1.74
N ARG A 219 -8.28 -0.93 -2.01
CA ARG A 219 -8.85 -0.50 -3.30
C ARG A 219 -8.75 1.01 -3.61
#